data_807121a64c238fdd61acb189ce9f5b9a
#
_entry.id   807121a64c238fdd61acb189ce9f5b9a
#
_cell.length_a   1.000
_cell.length_b   1.000
_cell.length_c   1.000
_cell.angle_alpha   90.00
_cell.angle_beta   90.00
_cell.angle_gamma   90.00
#
_symmetry.space_group_name_H-M   'P 1'
#
loop_
_entity.id
_entity.type
_entity.pdbx_description
1 polymer ?
#
loop_
_entity_poly.entity_id
_entity_poly.type
_entity_poly.pdbx_seq_one_letter_code
_entity_poly.pdbx_strand_id
1 'polypeptide(L)'
;MDAVAAPAGVALDPGYMCLSALPPGTSGRVVGVGSLEATMTALERRLLELGFVGGEQVEVLAEARPGRDPFVVRIGTTTLALRRRDAQSIWVEISRPGPGSRL
;
A
#
# COMPACT_ATOMS: atom_id res chain seq x y z
N MET A 1 13.80 11.17 -9.12
CA MET A 1 13.42 10.63 -8.85
C MET A 1 13.06 9.66 -9.39
N ASP A 2 13.13 9.04 -9.39
CA ASP A 2 12.67 8.39 -9.89
C ASP A 2 11.73 7.77 -9.57
N ALA A 3 11.07 8.17 -9.72
CA ALA A 3 9.79 7.81 -9.24
C ALA A 3 9.36 6.51 -9.84
N VAL A 4 8.71 5.72 -9.04
CA VAL A 4 8.11 4.50 -9.54
C VAL A 4 6.90 4.90 -10.36
N ALA A 5 6.83 4.44 -11.60
CA ALA A 5 5.68 4.73 -12.43
C ALA A 5 4.51 3.88 -11.98
N ALA A 6 3.33 4.45 -12.02
CA ALA A 6 2.13 3.73 -11.66
C ALA A 6 1.83 2.65 -12.70
N PRO A 7 1.26 1.54 -12.29
CA PRO A 7 0.86 0.50 -13.23
C PRO A 7 -0.31 0.96 -14.10
N ALA A 8 -0.51 0.24 -15.18
CA ALA A 8 -1.63 0.53 -16.06
C ALA A 8 -2.93 0.44 -15.27
N GLY A 9 -3.82 1.37 -15.50
CA GLY A 9 -5.09 1.40 -14.79
C GLY A 9 -5.08 2.20 -13.50
N VAL A 10 -3.91 2.64 -13.07
CA VAL A 10 -3.78 3.50 -11.90
C VAL A 10 -3.36 4.87 -12.39
N ALA A 11 -4.23 5.84 -12.26
CA ALA A 11 -3.90 7.19 -12.69
C ALA A 11 -2.86 7.78 -11.75
N LEU A 12 -1.91 8.50 -12.31
CA LEU A 12 -0.96 9.22 -11.48
C LEU A 12 -1.68 10.38 -10.82
N ASP A 13 -1.62 10.38 -9.51
CA ASP A 13 -2.31 11.38 -8.70
C ASP A 13 -1.38 11.74 -7.56
N PRO A 14 -1.22 13.03 -7.23
CA PRO A 14 -0.30 13.40 -6.16
C PRO A 14 -0.60 12.77 -4.82
N GLY A 15 -1.83 12.28 -4.62
CA GLY A 15 -2.17 11.61 -3.37
C GLY A 15 -1.88 10.12 -3.36
N TYR A 16 -1.45 9.56 -4.49
CA TYR A 16 -1.18 8.12 -4.57
C TYR A 16 0.27 7.85 -4.20
N MET A 17 0.48 6.80 -3.43
CA MET A 17 1.82 6.38 -3.03
C MET A 17 1.87 4.88 -2.97
N CYS A 18 3.09 4.34 -3.04
CA CYS A 18 3.28 2.93 -2.76
C CYS A 18 3.12 2.68 -1.27
N LEU A 19 2.50 1.59 -0.93
CA LEU A 19 2.35 1.22 0.48
C LEU A 19 3.71 1.13 1.17
N SER A 20 4.74 0.71 0.43
CA SER A 20 6.07 0.55 0.99
C SER A 20 6.66 1.86 1.53
N ALA A 21 6.10 2.99 1.15
CA ALA A 21 6.64 4.28 1.57
C ALA A 21 5.99 4.80 2.85
N LEU A 22 4.97 4.13 3.37
CA LEU A 22 4.18 4.68 4.46
C LEU A 22 4.77 4.28 5.81
N PRO A 23 4.89 5.24 6.72
CA PRO A 23 5.32 4.95 8.08
C PRO A 23 4.16 4.44 8.93
N PRO A 24 4.46 3.88 10.11
CA PRO A 24 3.40 3.48 11.04
C PRO A 24 2.49 4.66 11.37
N GLY A 25 1.22 4.36 11.54
CA GLY A 25 0.22 5.37 11.85
C GLY A 25 -0.46 5.95 10.63
N THR A 26 -0.01 5.59 9.43
CA THR A 26 -0.60 6.10 8.21
C THR A 26 -1.67 5.13 7.73
N SER A 27 -2.77 5.66 7.24
CA SER A 27 -3.84 4.85 6.68
C SER A 27 -4.24 5.41 5.33
N GLY A 28 -4.91 4.57 4.56
CA GLY A 28 -5.37 4.96 3.24
C GLY A 28 -6.27 3.91 2.66
N ARG A 29 -6.46 4.02 1.37
CA ARG A 29 -7.31 3.09 0.63
C ARG A 29 -6.49 2.54 -0.53
N VAL A 30 -6.57 1.23 -0.72
CA VAL A 30 -5.87 0.59 -1.83
C VAL A 30 -6.48 1.07 -3.13
N VAL A 31 -5.62 1.51 -4.06
CA VAL A 31 -6.02 1.87 -5.41
C VAL A 31 -5.89 0.65 -6.32
N GLY A 32 -4.82 -0.10 -6.15
CA GLY A 32 -4.61 -1.28 -6.96
C GLY A 32 -3.25 -1.89 -6.67
N VAL A 33 -3.03 -3.06 -7.26
CA VAL A 33 -1.78 -3.79 -7.18
C VAL A 33 -1.27 -3.95 -8.61
N GLY A 34 0.00 -3.66 -8.83
CA GLY A 34 0.58 -3.85 -10.14
C GLY A 34 1.90 -3.16 -10.29
N SER A 35 2.53 -3.45 -11.40
CA SER A 35 3.81 -2.87 -11.76
C SER A 35 3.76 -2.46 -13.22
N LEU A 36 4.90 -2.06 -13.76
CA LEU A 36 4.98 -1.70 -15.18
C LEU A 36 4.87 -2.91 -16.11
N GLU A 37 4.99 -4.10 -15.56
CA GLU A 37 4.95 -5.30 -16.40
C GLU A 37 3.52 -5.57 -16.82
N ALA A 38 3.40 -6.06 -18.06
CA ALA A 38 2.08 -6.34 -18.61
C ALA A 38 1.42 -7.53 -17.93
N THR A 39 2.22 -8.46 -17.42
CA THR A 39 1.71 -9.69 -16.84
C THR A 39 1.78 -9.60 -15.32
N MET A 40 0.70 -9.97 -14.67
CA MET A 40 0.67 -10.01 -13.22
C MET A 40 1.63 -11.08 -12.72
N THR A 41 2.48 -10.69 -11.76
CA THR A 41 3.42 -11.62 -11.15
C THR A 41 2.70 -12.49 -10.13
N ALA A 42 3.38 -13.58 -9.73
CA ALA A 42 2.84 -14.44 -8.68
C ALA A 42 2.67 -13.67 -7.37
N LEU A 43 3.61 -12.78 -7.07
CA LEU A 43 3.51 -11.95 -5.88
C LEU A 43 2.27 -11.07 -5.93
N GLU A 44 2.06 -10.42 -7.08
CA GLU A 44 0.92 -9.51 -7.20
C GLU A 44 -0.39 -10.25 -7.05
N ARG A 45 -0.47 -11.46 -7.62
CA ARG A 45 -1.67 -12.28 -7.47
C ARG A 45 -1.89 -12.64 -6.00
N ARG A 46 -0.81 -12.99 -5.30
CA ARG A 46 -0.93 -13.33 -3.90
C ARG A 46 -1.40 -12.14 -3.06
N LEU A 47 -0.90 -10.94 -3.39
CA LEU A 47 -1.32 -9.75 -2.66
C LEU A 47 -2.82 -9.50 -2.85
N LEU A 48 -3.32 -9.70 -4.06
CA LEU A 48 -4.76 -9.58 -4.28
C LEU A 48 -5.54 -10.61 -3.48
N GLU A 49 -5.03 -11.83 -3.40
CA GLU A 49 -5.69 -12.88 -2.62
C GLU A 49 -5.69 -12.58 -1.14
N LEU A 50 -4.68 -11.86 -0.67
CA LEU A 50 -4.63 -11.46 0.73
C LEU A 50 -5.56 -10.31 1.06
N GLY A 51 -6.13 -9.64 0.05
CA GLY A 51 -7.10 -8.61 0.28
C GLY A 51 -6.72 -7.23 -0.22
N PHE A 52 -5.55 -7.08 -0.84
CA PHE A 52 -5.12 -5.76 -1.33
C PHE A 52 -5.82 -5.45 -2.64
N VAL A 53 -7.11 -5.24 -2.56
CA VAL A 53 -7.93 -4.95 -3.73
C VAL A 53 -8.40 -3.51 -3.66
N GLY A 54 -8.65 -2.92 -4.82
CA GLY A 54 -9.05 -1.53 -4.88
C GLY A 54 -10.26 -1.25 -4.02
N GLY A 55 -10.19 -0.19 -3.27
CA GLY A 55 -11.26 0.22 -2.38
C GLY A 55 -11.12 -0.23 -0.95
N GLU A 56 -10.22 -1.18 -0.66
CA GLU A 56 -10.06 -1.64 0.72
C GLU A 56 -9.27 -0.66 1.55
N GLN A 57 -9.62 -0.58 2.83
CA GLN A 57 -8.89 0.24 3.77
C GLN A 57 -7.62 -0.47 4.20
N VAL A 58 -6.55 0.31 4.30
CA VAL A 58 -5.26 -0.22 4.73
C VAL A 58 -4.65 0.72 5.76
N GLU A 59 -3.99 0.16 6.75
CA GLU A 59 -3.34 0.94 7.78
C GLU A 59 -2.01 0.30 8.13
N VAL A 60 -0.97 1.11 8.24
CA VAL A 60 0.33 0.62 8.70
C VAL A 60 0.35 0.72 10.21
N LEU A 61 0.49 -0.41 10.89
CA LEU A 61 0.39 -0.47 12.33
C LEU A 61 1.74 -0.36 13.02
N ALA A 62 2.77 -0.96 12.45
CA ALA A 62 4.07 -1.04 13.11
C ALA A 62 5.13 -1.40 12.09
N GLU A 63 6.37 -1.28 12.51
CA GLU A 63 7.49 -1.73 11.68
C GLU A 63 8.56 -2.30 12.59
N ALA A 64 9.30 -3.27 12.08
CA ALA A 64 10.38 -3.87 12.83
C ALA A 64 11.57 -2.93 12.86
N ARG A 65 12.31 -2.97 13.96
CA ARG A 65 13.48 -2.14 14.11
C ARG A 65 14.72 -3.03 14.22
N PRO A 66 15.86 -2.52 13.79
CA PRO A 66 16.12 -1.15 13.35
C PRO A 66 15.84 -0.88 11.88
N GLY A 67 15.62 -1.87 11.07
CA GLY A 67 15.60 -1.72 9.63
C GLY A 67 14.27 -1.33 9.04
N ARG A 68 13.22 -1.14 9.83
CA ARG A 68 11.89 -0.80 9.38
C ARG A 68 11.25 -1.91 8.53
N ASP A 69 11.77 -3.12 8.61
CA ASP A 69 11.33 -4.21 7.76
C ASP A 69 11.41 -5.51 8.52
N PRO A 70 10.40 -6.34 8.48
CA PRO A 70 9.12 -6.13 7.82
C PRO A 70 8.24 -5.13 8.54
N PHE A 71 7.12 -4.77 7.93
CA PHE A 71 6.17 -3.89 8.60
C PHE A 71 4.81 -4.59 8.65
N VAL A 72 4.01 -4.17 9.63
CA VAL A 72 2.72 -4.80 9.90
C VAL A 72 1.62 -3.90 9.39
N VAL A 73 0.71 -4.46 8.61
CA VAL A 73 -0.40 -3.72 8.05
C VAL A 73 -1.69 -4.43 8.35
N ARG A 74 -2.76 -3.66 8.44
CA ARG A 74 -4.11 -4.18 8.48
C ARG A 74 -4.78 -3.82 7.17
N ILE A 75 -5.29 -4.84 6.48
CA ILE A 75 -6.04 -4.67 5.24
C ILE A 75 -7.43 -5.24 5.48
N GLY A 76 -8.45 -4.36 5.40
CA GLY A 76 -9.77 -4.76 5.83
C GLY A 76 -9.74 -5.19 7.28
N THR A 77 -10.05 -6.44 7.55
CA THR A 77 -9.99 -7.00 8.89
C THR A 77 -8.79 -7.92 9.11
N THR A 78 -7.90 -8.00 8.14
CA THR A 78 -6.76 -8.91 8.20
C THR A 78 -5.50 -8.15 8.58
N THR A 79 -4.74 -8.66 9.54
CA THR A 79 -3.47 -8.09 9.94
C THR A 79 -2.36 -9.03 9.53
N LEU A 80 -1.35 -8.50 8.87
CA LEU A 80 -0.25 -9.33 8.39
C LEU A 80 1.03 -8.52 8.28
N ALA A 81 2.16 -9.22 8.16
CA ALA A 81 3.45 -8.58 7.97
C ALA A 81 3.86 -8.69 6.51
N LEU A 82 4.44 -7.62 6.01
CA LEU A 82 4.92 -7.57 4.63
C LEU A 82 6.35 -7.05 4.63
N ARG A 83 7.13 -7.52 3.66
CA ARG A 83 8.38 -6.88 3.36
C ARG A 83 8.13 -5.61 2.58
N ARG A 84 8.93 -4.58 2.85
CA ARG A 84 8.73 -3.32 2.16
C ARG A 84 8.87 -3.46 0.66
N ARG A 85 9.82 -4.28 0.21
CA ARG A 85 10.01 -4.46 -1.22
C ARG A 85 8.79 -5.09 -1.89
N ASP A 86 8.08 -5.96 -1.17
CA ASP A 86 6.89 -6.59 -1.73
C ASP A 86 5.74 -5.61 -1.81
N ALA A 87 5.72 -4.63 -0.93
CA ALA A 87 4.66 -3.63 -0.90
C ALA A 87 4.85 -2.54 -1.94
N GLN A 88 5.94 -2.57 -2.70
CA GLN A 88 6.14 -1.59 -3.77
C GLN A 88 5.10 -1.72 -4.88
N SER A 89 4.46 -2.87 -4.98
CA SER A 89 3.44 -3.09 -5.99
C SER A 89 2.06 -2.66 -5.55
N ILE A 90 1.91 -2.21 -4.30
CA ILE A 90 0.60 -1.84 -3.77
C ILE A 90 0.50 -0.33 -3.77
N TRP A 91 -0.50 0.19 -4.48
CA TRP A 91 -0.70 1.63 -4.59
C TRP A 91 -1.88 2.03 -3.71
N VAL A 92 -1.70 3.11 -2.97
CA VAL A 92 -2.70 3.56 -2.00
C VAL A 92 -2.93 5.04 -2.16
N GLU A 93 -4.13 5.44 -1.80
CA GLU A 93 -4.50 6.84 -1.68
C GLU A 93 -4.55 7.16 -0.20
N ILE A 94 -3.74 8.14 0.22
CA ILE A 94 -3.58 8.43 1.63
C ILE A 94 -4.85 9.06 2.17
N SER A 95 -5.28 8.58 3.33
CA SER A 95 -6.37 9.19 4.06
C SER A 95 -5.81 10.35 4.86
N ARG A 96 -6.33 11.52 4.59
CA ARG A 96 -5.85 12.72 5.23
C ARG A 96 -6.81 13.07 6.34
N PRO A 97 -6.34 13.28 7.57
CA PRO A 97 -7.26 13.73 8.60
C PRO A 97 -7.77 15.11 8.20
N GLY A 98 -9.05 15.22 8.01
CA GLY A 98 -9.66 16.49 7.72
C GLY A 98 -9.89 17.26 9.00
N PRO A 99 -10.31 18.52 8.88
CA PRO A 99 -10.54 19.34 10.07
C PRO A 99 -11.52 18.75 11.04
N GLY A 100 -12.47 17.96 10.58
CA GLY A 100 -13.44 17.36 11.44
C GLY A 100 -13.18 15.91 11.74
N SER A 101 -12.09 15.42 11.27
CA SER A 101 -11.88 14.01 11.40
C SER A 101 -11.01 13.65 12.58
N ARG A 102 -10.67 14.17 13.27
CA ARG A 102 -9.87 13.80 14.18
C ARG A 102 -10.27 13.70 15.23
N LEU A 103 -10.38 13.54 15.12
CA LEU A 103 -10.81 13.41 15.79
C LEU A 103 -10.87 13.12 16.35
#